data_fb6797a0fe33693ecbd42ceb51cd09fe
#
_entry.id   fb6797a0fe33693ecbd42ceb51cd09fe
#
_cell.length_a   1.000
_cell.length_b   1.000
_cell.length_c   1.000
_cell.angle_alpha   90.00
_cell.angle_beta   90.00
_cell.angle_gamma   90.00
#
_symmetry.space_group_name_H-M   'P 1'
#
loop_
_entity.id
_entity.type
_entity.pdbx_description
1 polymer ?
#
loop_
_entity_poly.entity_id
_entity_poly.type
_entity_poly.pdbx_seq_one_letter_code
_entity_poly.pdbx_strand_id
1 'polypeptide(L)'
;MKHIVLLPLDERPCNYDFPYKLFDSDEIKIIRPDKLGDKKQAANKEEVKEFLIESCKHADGLVLSIDTLLYGGLIPSRLHESSQEELIEQLEVIKILKKNNANLKIYGFQCIMRCPKYSSSDEEPDYYGYCGAEIHKIGELSHKIKLGFSHEEELEYLYQTVKEEDIEDYKNRRQQNLSFNLRTLDYVKEGLIDFLIIPQDDSAKYGFTAMDQEILREKIKKEWLQDTVLMYPGADEIAMTLLARVINEMNDKKPKVYIKYASIHAPYLIPAYEDRSLGETLKYHILAAGCSVTDCVSNADLILAISAPAYEMAEAWQQPVNNSNYGVERNLIEFISFIEDEVKNGKAVAIGDNAFANGSDLELVDLLNKKDMLLKLAGYAGWNTSSNTIGTALSQGVLYLYRGDCMEHKNFLVERYIEDAGYCAVVRKYITDNLLENLGMNYFDVKVSDGVVSKMAEELLNEFVLTRLTSIAKYTHIKSVKMPWRRMFEIQLDADCLLSNQ
;
A
#
# COMPACT_ATOMS: atom_id res chain seq x y z
N MET A 1 25.89 -12.29 -0.24
CA MET A 1 24.98 -11.20 -0.62
C MET A 1 23.92 -11.78 -1.57
N LYS A 2 22.66 -11.59 -1.26
CA LYS A 2 21.52 -11.99 -2.12
C LYS A 2 21.11 -10.84 -3.02
N HIS A 3 20.79 -11.14 -4.28
CA HIS A 3 20.40 -10.14 -5.26
C HIS A 3 18.90 -10.30 -5.56
N ILE A 4 18.12 -9.31 -5.20
CA ILE A 4 16.68 -9.25 -5.46
C ILE A 4 16.40 -8.13 -6.44
N VAL A 5 15.82 -8.46 -7.58
CA VAL A 5 15.33 -7.48 -8.53
C VAL A 5 13.94 -7.02 -8.11
N LEU A 6 13.70 -5.74 -8.16
CA LEU A 6 12.41 -5.11 -7.86
C LEU A 6 11.96 -4.31 -9.08
N LEU A 7 10.81 -4.69 -9.66
CA LEU A 7 10.06 -3.81 -10.54
C LEU A 7 8.87 -3.23 -9.74
N PRO A 8 8.94 -1.95 -9.32
CA PRO A 8 7.90 -1.31 -8.50
C PRO A 8 6.59 -1.10 -9.26
N LEU A 9 5.50 -0.84 -8.53
CA LEU A 9 4.18 -0.53 -9.10
C LEU A 9 4.18 0.79 -9.88
N ASP A 10 4.90 1.78 -9.37
CA ASP A 10 5.11 3.08 -9.97
C ASP A 10 6.30 3.80 -9.32
N GLU A 11 6.55 5.05 -9.69
CA GLU A 11 7.68 5.88 -9.25
C GLU A 11 7.45 6.59 -7.91
N ARG A 12 6.25 6.49 -7.30
CA ARG A 12 5.98 7.12 -6.00
C ARG A 12 6.89 6.54 -4.89
N PRO A 13 7.24 7.35 -3.88
CA PRO A 13 8.12 6.92 -2.80
C PRO A 13 7.68 5.62 -2.11
N CYS A 14 6.39 5.43 -1.88
CA CYS A 14 5.85 4.22 -1.26
C CYS A 14 6.18 2.94 -2.05
N ASN A 15 6.19 3.02 -3.38
CA ASN A 15 6.50 1.90 -4.27
C ASN A 15 7.98 1.79 -4.63
N TYR A 16 8.65 2.93 -4.81
CA TYR A 16 10.01 2.99 -5.33
C TYR A 16 11.06 3.12 -4.22
N ASP A 17 10.87 4.01 -3.24
CA ASP A 17 11.87 4.32 -2.22
C ASP A 17 11.73 3.47 -0.95
N PHE A 18 10.51 3.25 -0.41
CA PHE A 18 10.32 2.52 0.84
C PHE A 18 10.92 1.11 0.80
N PRO A 19 10.64 0.28 -0.24
CA PRO A 19 11.25 -1.04 -0.32
C PRO A 19 12.78 -0.98 -0.37
N TYR A 20 13.33 -0.03 -1.11
CA TYR A 20 14.78 0.14 -1.24
C TYR A 20 15.41 0.60 0.08
N LYS A 21 14.91 1.71 0.66
CA LYS A 21 15.44 2.28 1.93
C LYS A 21 15.44 1.26 3.07
N LEU A 22 14.41 0.41 3.13
CA LEU A 22 14.25 -0.54 4.21
C LEU A 22 15.04 -1.84 3.98
N PHE A 23 15.04 -2.39 2.77
CA PHE A 23 15.53 -3.75 2.50
C PHE A 23 16.95 -3.80 1.90
N ASP A 24 17.43 -2.75 1.21
CA ASP A 24 18.79 -2.74 0.65
C ASP A 24 19.84 -2.76 1.77
N SER A 25 20.84 -3.63 1.67
CA SER A 25 21.85 -3.83 2.70
C SER A 25 23.06 -4.61 2.19
N ASP A 26 24.05 -4.81 3.05
CA ASP A 26 25.21 -5.65 2.74
C ASP A 26 24.86 -7.13 2.52
N GLU A 27 23.74 -7.59 3.08
CA GLU A 27 23.28 -8.98 2.95
C GLU A 27 22.35 -9.18 1.76
N ILE A 28 21.52 -8.17 1.47
CA ILE A 28 20.48 -8.19 0.41
C ILE A 28 20.63 -6.94 -0.45
N LYS A 29 20.99 -7.13 -1.71
CA LYS A 29 21.05 -6.03 -2.68
C LYS A 29 19.73 -5.95 -3.44
N ILE A 30 19.05 -4.82 -3.31
CA ILE A 30 17.86 -4.50 -4.10
C ILE A 30 18.28 -3.80 -5.39
N ILE A 31 17.93 -4.39 -6.53
CA ILE A 31 18.22 -3.87 -7.87
C ILE A 31 16.89 -3.42 -8.48
N ARG A 32 16.76 -2.13 -8.74
CA ARG A 32 15.55 -1.51 -9.31
C ARG A 32 15.90 -0.66 -10.54
N PRO A 33 14.96 -0.37 -11.45
CA PRO A 33 15.24 0.50 -12.60
C PRO A 33 15.53 1.92 -12.12
N ASP A 34 16.42 2.63 -12.79
CA ASP A 34 16.81 4.00 -12.43
C ASP A 34 15.64 4.99 -12.62
N LYS A 35 14.74 4.69 -13.56
CA LYS A 35 13.61 5.54 -13.90
C LYS A 35 12.40 4.69 -14.29
N LEU A 36 11.23 5.17 -13.88
CA LEU A 36 9.91 4.70 -14.32
C LEU A 36 9.15 5.81 -15.05
N GLY A 37 7.83 5.79 -14.99
CA GLY A 37 6.97 6.81 -15.57
C GLY A 37 6.92 8.13 -14.77
N ASP A 38 5.88 8.90 -15.03
CA ASP A 38 5.49 10.07 -14.21
C ASP A 38 3.97 10.18 -14.23
N LYS A 39 3.30 9.67 -13.19
CA LYS A 39 1.84 9.68 -13.03
C LYS A 39 1.12 9.02 -14.22
N LYS A 40 0.48 9.81 -15.11
CA LYS A 40 -0.21 9.31 -16.32
C LYS A 40 0.74 8.89 -17.44
N GLN A 41 2.00 9.32 -17.39
CA GLN A 41 3.00 8.95 -18.37
C GLN A 41 3.60 7.58 -18.02
N ALA A 42 3.34 6.59 -18.87
CA ALA A 42 3.84 5.24 -18.70
C ALA A 42 5.38 5.18 -18.71
N ALA A 43 5.94 4.25 -17.95
CA ALA A 43 7.32 3.84 -18.12
C ALA A 43 7.56 3.28 -19.54
N ASN A 44 8.78 3.44 -20.04
CA ASN A 44 9.17 2.84 -21.32
C ASN A 44 9.23 1.30 -21.20
N LYS A 45 8.28 0.62 -21.81
CA LYS A 45 8.15 -0.84 -21.69
C LYS A 45 9.36 -1.62 -22.24
N GLU A 46 10.03 -1.12 -23.27
CA GLU A 46 11.25 -1.76 -23.77
C GLU A 46 12.42 -1.58 -22.81
N GLU A 47 12.60 -0.40 -22.21
CA GLU A 47 13.62 -0.19 -21.17
C GLU A 47 13.36 -1.07 -19.95
N VAL A 48 12.10 -1.22 -19.53
CA VAL A 48 11.70 -2.13 -18.44
C VAL A 48 12.04 -3.57 -18.78
N LYS A 49 11.74 -4.03 -20.00
CA LYS A 49 12.06 -5.38 -20.49
C LYS A 49 13.57 -5.64 -20.51
N GLU A 50 14.35 -4.70 -21.07
CA GLU A 50 15.81 -4.80 -21.09
C GLU A 50 16.39 -4.85 -19.68
N PHE A 51 15.95 -3.97 -18.78
CA PHE A 51 16.33 -3.98 -17.38
C PHE A 51 16.07 -5.35 -16.71
N LEU A 52 14.87 -5.90 -16.88
CA LEU A 52 14.51 -7.19 -16.29
C LEU A 52 15.38 -8.34 -16.86
N ILE A 53 15.54 -8.38 -18.19
CA ILE A 53 16.35 -9.43 -18.84
C ILE A 53 17.80 -9.39 -18.35
N GLU A 54 18.39 -8.21 -18.21
CA GLU A 54 19.76 -8.06 -17.76
C GLU A 54 19.92 -8.35 -16.27
N SER A 55 19.10 -7.71 -15.43
CA SER A 55 19.23 -7.78 -13.96
C SER A 55 18.87 -9.16 -13.40
N CYS A 56 17.95 -9.90 -14.04
CA CYS A 56 17.51 -11.20 -13.55
C CYS A 56 18.43 -12.38 -13.92
N LYS A 57 19.46 -12.18 -14.77
CA LYS A 57 20.36 -13.28 -15.19
C LYS A 57 20.99 -14.03 -14.01
N HIS A 58 21.33 -13.32 -12.94
CA HIS A 58 22.03 -13.85 -11.78
C HIS A 58 21.31 -13.50 -10.45
N ALA A 59 20.06 -13.03 -10.53
CA ALA A 59 19.28 -12.70 -9.34
C ALA A 59 18.79 -13.97 -8.63
N ASP A 60 18.69 -13.90 -7.30
CA ASP A 60 18.10 -14.93 -6.45
C ASP A 60 16.57 -14.86 -6.46
N GLY A 61 16.00 -13.66 -6.64
CA GLY A 61 14.56 -13.43 -6.68
C GLY A 61 14.16 -12.17 -7.46
N LEU A 62 12.92 -12.13 -7.88
CA LEU A 62 12.28 -10.98 -8.54
C LEU A 62 10.96 -10.69 -7.85
N VAL A 63 10.79 -9.46 -7.36
CA VAL A 63 9.49 -8.89 -6.98
C VAL A 63 9.00 -8.06 -8.17
N LEU A 64 7.89 -8.46 -8.75
CA LEU A 64 7.45 -8.01 -10.07
C LEU A 64 6.05 -7.39 -10.02
N SER A 65 5.97 -6.07 -10.24
CA SER A 65 4.71 -5.45 -10.66
C SER A 65 4.38 -5.85 -12.09
N ILE A 66 3.32 -6.63 -12.26
CA ILE A 66 2.83 -7.02 -13.59
C ILE A 66 2.14 -5.82 -14.26
N ASP A 67 1.52 -4.92 -13.49
CA ASP A 67 0.96 -3.68 -14.03
C ASP A 67 2.04 -2.81 -14.68
N THR A 68 3.20 -2.68 -14.04
CA THR A 68 4.34 -1.93 -14.62
C THR A 68 4.93 -2.64 -15.84
N LEU A 69 5.03 -3.95 -15.80
CA LEU A 69 5.50 -4.74 -16.94
C LEU A 69 4.59 -4.58 -18.16
N LEU A 70 3.26 -4.67 -17.96
CA LEU A 70 2.28 -4.65 -19.05
C LEU A 70 1.96 -3.23 -19.54
N TYR A 71 1.75 -2.32 -18.59
CA TYR A 71 1.15 -1.00 -18.86
C TYR A 71 2.10 0.17 -18.59
N GLY A 72 3.21 -0.07 -17.89
CA GLY A 72 4.18 0.96 -17.50
C GLY A 72 3.85 1.68 -16.19
N GLY A 73 2.96 1.13 -15.34
CA GLY A 73 2.63 1.65 -14.01
C GLY A 73 1.16 1.52 -13.62
N LEU A 74 0.83 1.89 -12.39
CA LEU A 74 -0.52 1.79 -11.84
C LEU A 74 -1.53 2.67 -12.62
N ILE A 75 -1.25 3.98 -12.77
CA ILE A 75 -2.14 4.88 -13.50
C ILE A 75 -2.22 4.51 -14.99
N PRO A 76 -1.10 4.26 -15.69
CA PRO A 76 -1.14 3.79 -17.07
C PRO A 76 -1.99 2.53 -17.26
N SER A 77 -2.10 1.62 -16.28
CA SER A 77 -2.96 0.43 -16.38
C SER A 77 -4.45 0.75 -16.59
N ARG A 78 -4.88 1.95 -16.22
CA ARG A 78 -6.25 2.45 -16.36
C ARG A 78 -6.46 3.27 -17.65
N LEU A 79 -5.36 3.67 -18.30
CA LEU A 79 -5.36 4.64 -19.41
C LEU A 79 -4.83 4.08 -20.72
N HIS A 80 -4.16 2.90 -20.72
CA HIS A 80 -3.47 2.37 -21.89
C HIS A 80 -4.41 2.09 -23.07
N GLU A 81 -3.82 2.14 -24.26
CA GLU A 81 -4.44 1.78 -25.53
C GLU A 81 -3.72 0.61 -26.21
N SER A 82 -2.96 -0.16 -25.41
CA SER A 82 -2.20 -1.30 -25.91
C SER A 82 -3.10 -2.40 -26.47
N SER A 83 -2.71 -2.97 -27.59
CA SER A 83 -3.39 -4.13 -28.16
C SER A 83 -3.19 -5.39 -27.31
N GLN A 84 -4.01 -6.41 -27.54
CA GLN A 84 -3.84 -7.69 -26.85
C GLN A 84 -2.51 -8.35 -27.22
N GLU A 85 -2.06 -8.22 -28.46
CA GLU A 85 -0.80 -8.77 -28.95
C GLU A 85 0.39 -8.15 -28.25
N GLU A 86 0.42 -6.80 -28.11
CA GLU A 86 1.47 -6.09 -27.36
C GLU A 86 1.53 -6.54 -25.90
N LEU A 87 0.38 -6.64 -25.22
CA LEU A 87 0.33 -7.08 -23.84
C LEU A 87 0.75 -8.54 -23.65
N ILE A 88 0.43 -9.41 -24.62
CA ILE A 88 0.91 -10.81 -24.62
C ILE A 88 2.43 -10.82 -24.74
N GLU A 89 3.00 -10.06 -25.68
CA GLU A 89 4.45 -9.99 -25.87
C GLU A 89 5.15 -9.50 -24.59
N GLN A 90 4.61 -8.49 -23.89
CA GLN A 90 5.15 -8.03 -22.62
C GLN A 90 5.08 -9.12 -21.54
N LEU A 91 3.98 -9.84 -21.42
CA LEU A 91 3.85 -10.92 -20.43
C LEU A 91 4.82 -12.09 -20.70
N GLU A 92 5.12 -12.39 -21.99
CA GLU A 92 6.09 -13.44 -22.40
C GLU A 92 7.51 -13.16 -21.87
N VAL A 93 7.83 -11.93 -21.45
CA VAL A 93 9.10 -11.61 -20.80
C VAL A 93 9.35 -12.53 -19.60
N ILE A 94 8.32 -12.89 -18.83
CA ILE A 94 8.44 -13.80 -17.69
C ILE A 94 9.00 -15.17 -18.12
N LYS A 95 8.59 -15.71 -19.28
CA LYS A 95 9.14 -16.95 -19.81
C LYS A 95 10.62 -16.81 -20.21
N ILE A 96 10.99 -15.65 -20.78
CA ILE A 96 12.37 -15.34 -21.11
C ILE A 96 13.23 -15.31 -19.85
N LEU A 97 12.75 -14.67 -18.76
CA LEU A 97 13.46 -14.61 -17.48
C LEU A 97 13.71 -16.01 -16.90
N LYS A 98 12.67 -16.87 -16.85
CA LYS A 98 12.79 -18.26 -16.36
C LYS A 98 13.71 -19.10 -17.25
N LYS A 99 13.70 -18.88 -18.58
CA LYS A 99 14.62 -19.55 -19.50
C LYS A 99 16.08 -19.17 -19.26
N ASN A 100 16.35 -17.87 -19.00
CA ASN A 100 17.69 -17.34 -18.78
C ASN A 100 18.22 -17.69 -17.39
N ASN A 101 17.34 -17.80 -16.38
CA ASN A 101 17.66 -18.15 -15.00
C ASN A 101 16.59 -19.10 -14.45
N ALA A 102 16.80 -20.41 -14.61
CA ALA A 102 15.83 -21.43 -14.17
C ALA A 102 15.60 -21.46 -12.65
N ASN A 103 16.54 -20.93 -11.86
CA ASN A 103 16.45 -20.88 -10.39
C ASN A 103 15.79 -19.59 -9.87
N LEU A 104 15.51 -18.63 -10.75
CA LEU A 104 14.90 -17.35 -10.38
C LEU A 104 13.53 -17.60 -9.73
N LYS A 105 13.36 -17.13 -8.51
CA LYS A 105 12.04 -17.09 -7.85
C LYS A 105 11.32 -15.81 -8.22
N ILE A 106 10.09 -15.91 -8.72
CA ILE A 106 9.28 -14.77 -9.16
C ILE A 106 8.07 -14.60 -8.23
N TYR A 107 8.03 -13.46 -7.55
CA TYR A 107 6.94 -13.02 -6.67
C TYR A 107 6.21 -11.88 -7.37
N GLY A 108 5.10 -12.20 -8.00
CA GLY A 108 4.33 -11.24 -8.78
C GLY A 108 3.22 -10.56 -7.99
N PHE A 109 2.81 -9.40 -8.46
CA PHE A 109 1.54 -8.80 -8.07
C PHE A 109 0.92 -8.04 -9.25
N GLN A 110 -0.42 -8.06 -9.31
CA GLN A 110 -1.19 -7.41 -10.37
C GLN A 110 -2.52 -6.92 -9.83
N CYS A 111 -2.77 -5.62 -9.90
CA CYS A 111 -3.98 -4.99 -9.38
C CYS A 111 -5.23 -5.39 -10.18
N ILE A 112 -6.37 -5.47 -9.49
CA ILE A 112 -7.67 -5.36 -10.14
C ILE A 112 -7.94 -3.88 -10.38
N MET A 113 -8.37 -3.51 -11.59
CA MET A 113 -8.69 -2.12 -11.90
C MET A 113 -9.74 -1.60 -10.92
N ARG A 114 -9.45 -0.48 -10.23
CA ARG A 114 -10.37 0.13 -9.26
C ARG A 114 -11.57 0.79 -9.94
N CYS A 115 -12.55 1.16 -9.15
CA CYS A 115 -13.71 1.94 -9.57
C CYS A 115 -14.07 2.93 -8.45
N PRO A 116 -13.41 4.12 -8.39
CA PRO A 116 -13.62 5.08 -7.31
C PRO A 116 -15.06 5.63 -7.31
N LYS A 117 -15.59 5.89 -6.11
CA LYS A 117 -16.96 6.41 -5.94
C LYS A 117 -17.11 7.92 -6.15
N TYR A 118 -16.04 8.61 -6.49
CA TYR A 118 -16.01 10.06 -6.72
C TYR A 118 -15.62 10.37 -8.17
N SER A 119 -16.01 11.52 -8.66
CA SER A 119 -15.66 12.00 -10.01
C SER A 119 -14.34 12.78 -9.95
N SER A 120 -13.29 12.24 -10.56
CA SER A 120 -12.00 12.87 -10.73
C SER A 120 -11.25 12.21 -11.88
N SER A 121 -10.68 13.01 -12.76
CA SER A 121 -9.80 12.56 -13.84
C SER A 121 -8.32 12.58 -13.45
N ASP A 122 -7.98 12.85 -12.20
CA ASP A 122 -6.57 12.97 -11.78
C ASP A 122 -5.75 11.68 -12.01
N GLU A 123 -6.38 10.54 -11.74
CA GLU A 123 -5.80 9.22 -11.92
C GLU A 123 -6.61 8.29 -12.83
N GLU A 124 -7.65 8.78 -13.44
CA GLU A 124 -8.60 8.02 -14.27
C GLU A 124 -8.69 8.65 -15.68
N PRO A 125 -9.41 8.03 -16.63
CA PRO A 125 -9.70 8.64 -17.93
C PRO A 125 -10.39 9.99 -17.77
N ASP A 126 -10.25 10.87 -18.77
CA ASP A 126 -10.74 12.26 -18.70
C ASP A 126 -12.25 12.35 -18.44
N TYR A 127 -13.05 11.44 -19.02
CA TYR A 127 -14.49 11.38 -18.79
C TYR A 127 -14.85 11.06 -17.32
N TYR A 128 -13.99 10.38 -16.59
CA TYR A 128 -14.22 10.09 -15.17
C TYR A 128 -14.30 11.36 -14.32
N GLY A 129 -13.77 12.48 -14.81
CA GLY A 129 -13.87 13.79 -14.17
C GLY A 129 -15.31 14.31 -14.04
N TYR A 130 -16.24 13.87 -14.90
CA TYR A 130 -17.63 14.33 -14.87
C TYR A 130 -18.68 13.23 -14.67
N CYS A 131 -18.32 11.96 -14.83
CA CYS A 131 -19.28 10.85 -14.66
C CYS A 131 -18.75 9.66 -13.85
N GLY A 132 -17.64 9.83 -13.10
CA GLY A 132 -17.03 8.75 -12.32
C GLY A 132 -17.94 8.19 -11.23
N ALA A 133 -18.64 9.06 -10.51
CA ALA A 133 -19.60 8.64 -9.48
C ALA A 133 -20.75 7.83 -10.06
N GLU A 134 -21.27 8.22 -11.23
CA GLU A 134 -22.31 7.52 -11.96
C GLU A 134 -21.82 6.15 -12.46
N ILE A 135 -20.60 6.07 -13.03
CA ILE A 135 -19.98 4.81 -13.45
C ILE A 135 -19.83 3.87 -12.26
N HIS A 136 -19.35 4.37 -11.11
CA HIS A 136 -19.28 3.58 -9.89
C HIS A 136 -20.66 3.05 -9.48
N LYS A 137 -21.68 3.92 -9.49
CA LYS A 137 -23.05 3.55 -9.10
C LYS A 137 -23.66 2.55 -10.07
N ILE A 138 -23.41 2.68 -11.38
CA ILE A 138 -23.80 1.68 -12.39
C ILE A 138 -23.19 0.31 -12.04
N GLY A 139 -21.90 0.26 -11.68
CA GLY A 139 -21.25 -0.98 -11.26
C GLY A 139 -21.88 -1.57 -10.00
N GLU A 140 -22.14 -0.74 -8.99
CA GLU A 140 -22.81 -1.15 -7.74
C GLU A 140 -24.19 -1.77 -7.99
N LEU A 141 -25.05 -1.07 -8.75
CA LEU A 141 -26.40 -1.52 -9.03
C LEU A 141 -26.42 -2.77 -9.94
N SER A 142 -25.56 -2.81 -10.95
CA SER A 142 -25.41 -3.99 -11.82
C SER A 142 -25.03 -5.22 -11.01
N HIS A 143 -24.12 -5.10 -10.05
CA HIS A 143 -23.74 -6.20 -9.17
C HIS A 143 -24.89 -6.62 -8.24
N LYS A 144 -25.59 -5.65 -7.63
CA LYS A 144 -26.75 -5.92 -6.78
C LYS A 144 -27.88 -6.64 -7.54
N ILE A 145 -28.19 -6.22 -8.77
CA ILE A 145 -29.21 -6.88 -9.62
C ILE A 145 -28.77 -8.31 -9.94
N LYS A 146 -27.50 -8.54 -10.30
CA LYS A 146 -26.96 -9.91 -10.48
C LYS A 146 -27.16 -10.79 -9.25
N LEU A 147 -27.13 -10.20 -8.04
CA LEU A 147 -27.38 -10.89 -6.77
C LEU A 147 -28.86 -10.99 -6.39
N GLY A 148 -29.80 -10.51 -7.22
CA GLY A 148 -31.25 -10.62 -7.04
C GLY A 148 -31.91 -9.44 -6.30
N PHE A 149 -31.22 -8.30 -6.13
CA PHE A 149 -31.82 -7.07 -5.62
C PHE A 149 -32.51 -6.30 -6.74
N SER A 150 -33.64 -5.66 -6.45
CA SER A 150 -34.42 -4.88 -7.42
C SER A 150 -33.91 -3.43 -7.48
N HIS A 151 -33.19 -3.09 -8.54
CA HIS A 151 -32.63 -1.76 -8.82
C HIS A 151 -32.67 -1.40 -10.32
N GLU A 152 -33.46 -2.09 -11.12
CA GLU A 152 -33.47 -1.98 -12.58
C GLU A 152 -33.82 -0.58 -13.06
N GLU A 153 -34.84 0.06 -12.47
CA GLU A 153 -35.28 1.40 -12.83
C GLU A 153 -34.21 2.47 -12.54
N GLU A 154 -33.53 2.36 -11.38
CA GLU A 154 -32.45 3.25 -11.00
C GLU A 154 -31.24 3.08 -11.94
N LEU A 155 -30.91 1.85 -12.31
CA LEU A 155 -29.84 1.54 -13.25
C LEU A 155 -30.13 2.09 -14.64
N GLU A 156 -31.38 1.90 -15.15
CA GLU A 156 -31.77 2.43 -16.46
C GLU A 156 -31.70 3.96 -16.51
N TYR A 157 -32.12 4.63 -15.44
CA TYR A 157 -31.99 6.09 -15.33
C TYR A 157 -30.52 6.52 -15.37
N LEU A 158 -29.60 5.86 -14.66
CA LEU A 158 -28.18 6.20 -14.68
C LEU A 158 -27.54 6.03 -16.06
N TYR A 159 -27.91 4.99 -16.81
CA TYR A 159 -27.43 4.83 -18.19
C TYR A 159 -27.87 5.98 -19.13
N GLN A 160 -28.96 6.69 -18.82
CA GLN A 160 -29.37 7.87 -19.57
C GLN A 160 -28.58 9.14 -19.18
N THR A 161 -27.92 9.15 -18.02
CA THR A 161 -27.14 10.31 -17.52
C THR A 161 -25.69 10.32 -17.96
N VAL A 162 -25.16 9.15 -18.35
CA VAL A 162 -23.77 8.99 -18.79
C VAL A 162 -23.75 8.69 -20.29
N LYS A 163 -22.77 9.22 -21.01
CA LYS A 163 -22.62 8.88 -22.42
C LYS A 163 -22.28 7.42 -22.58
N GLU A 164 -22.92 6.77 -23.55
CA GLU A 164 -22.72 5.36 -23.86
C GLU A 164 -21.25 5.06 -24.18
N GLU A 165 -20.59 5.93 -24.95
CA GLU A 165 -19.19 5.81 -25.33
C GLU A 165 -18.24 5.75 -24.12
N ASP A 166 -18.50 6.54 -23.05
CA ASP A 166 -17.68 6.59 -21.84
C ASP A 166 -17.83 5.30 -20.99
N ILE A 167 -19.06 4.79 -20.90
CA ILE A 167 -19.34 3.54 -20.17
C ILE A 167 -18.76 2.34 -20.92
N GLU A 168 -18.85 2.33 -22.25
CA GLU A 168 -18.31 1.25 -23.07
C GLU A 168 -16.78 1.24 -23.02
N ASP A 169 -16.12 2.41 -23.14
CA ASP A 169 -14.66 2.51 -22.98
C ASP A 169 -14.23 2.00 -21.60
N TYR A 170 -14.90 2.42 -20.52
CA TYR A 170 -14.58 1.99 -19.17
C TYR A 170 -14.70 0.47 -19.01
N LYS A 171 -15.79 -0.13 -19.53
CA LYS A 171 -16.00 -1.58 -19.47
C LYS A 171 -14.99 -2.35 -20.30
N ASN A 172 -14.63 -1.84 -21.49
CA ASN A 172 -13.68 -2.48 -22.39
C ASN A 172 -12.27 -2.50 -21.78
N ARG A 173 -11.80 -1.37 -21.21
CA ARG A 173 -10.52 -1.30 -20.47
C ARG A 173 -10.50 -2.31 -19.33
N ARG A 174 -11.55 -2.34 -18.55
CA ARG A 174 -11.72 -3.24 -17.43
C ARG A 174 -11.68 -4.71 -17.85
N GLN A 175 -12.42 -5.04 -18.92
CA GLN A 175 -12.43 -6.40 -19.47
C GLN A 175 -11.05 -6.82 -19.98
N GLN A 176 -10.32 -5.93 -20.61
CA GLN A 176 -8.96 -6.19 -21.07
C GLN A 176 -8.03 -6.45 -19.89
N ASN A 177 -8.03 -5.61 -18.87
CA ASN A 177 -7.23 -5.80 -17.66
C ASN A 177 -7.56 -7.12 -16.96
N LEU A 178 -8.86 -7.43 -16.77
CA LEU A 178 -9.29 -8.69 -16.19
C LEU A 178 -8.81 -9.91 -17.00
N SER A 179 -8.81 -9.81 -18.33
CA SER A 179 -8.30 -10.90 -19.20
C SER A 179 -6.83 -11.18 -18.95
N PHE A 180 -6.02 -10.15 -18.63
CA PHE A 180 -4.61 -10.31 -18.27
C PHE A 180 -4.42 -10.75 -16.83
N ASN A 181 -5.26 -10.34 -15.88
CA ASN A 181 -5.27 -10.97 -14.55
C ASN A 181 -5.53 -12.49 -14.66
N LEU A 182 -6.49 -12.90 -15.47
CA LEU A 182 -6.78 -14.33 -15.72
C LEU A 182 -5.61 -15.06 -16.39
N ARG A 183 -4.93 -14.42 -17.34
CA ARG A 183 -3.76 -15.00 -18.03
C ARG A 183 -2.55 -15.11 -17.08
N THR A 184 -2.37 -14.17 -16.16
CA THR A 184 -1.34 -14.25 -15.12
C THR A 184 -1.54 -15.46 -14.20
N LEU A 185 -2.79 -15.84 -13.91
CA LEU A 185 -3.07 -17.09 -13.18
C LEU A 185 -2.60 -18.34 -13.92
N ASP A 186 -2.61 -18.34 -15.26
CA ASP A 186 -2.07 -19.46 -16.04
C ASP A 186 -0.55 -19.56 -15.86
N TYR A 187 0.16 -18.44 -15.76
CA TYR A 187 1.60 -18.41 -15.47
C TYR A 187 1.95 -18.93 -14.07
N VAL A 188 1.08 -18.70 -13.07
CA VAL A 188 1.22 -19.33 -11.76
C VAL A 188 1.02 -20.84 -11.87
N LYS A 189 -0.03 -21.28 -12.56
CA LYS A 189 -0.32 -22.71 -12.79
C LYS A 189 0.83 -23.43 -13.52
N GLU A 190 1.47 -22.76 -14.46
CA GLU A 190 2.64 -23.29 -15.20
C GLU A 190 3.93 -23.25 -14.38
N GLY A 191 3.93 -22.71 -13.16
CA GLY A 191 5.10 -22.56 -12.29
C GLY A 191 6.11 -21.50 -12.77
N LEU A 192 5.67 -20.59 -13.62
CA LEU A 192 6.49 -19.46 -14.08
C LEU A 192 6.52 -18.32 -13.04
N ILE A 193 5.45 -18.16 -12.29
CA ILE A 193 5.35 -17.26 -11.12
C ILE A 193 5.21 -18.14 -9.90
N ASP A 194 6.11 -17.99 -8.93
CA ASP A 194 6.17 -18.83 -7.73
C ASP A 194 5.12 -18.42 -6.67
N PHE A 195 4.77 -17.14 -6.60
CA PHE A 195 3.74 -16.58 -5.71
C PHE A 195 3.14 -15.33 -6.31
N LEU A 196 1.83 -15.14 -6.20
CA LEU A 196 1.11 -14.00 -6.78
C LEU A 196 0.19 -13.36 -5.74
N ILE A 197 0.24 -12.04 -5.64
CA ILE A 197 -0.78 -11.24 -4.94
C ILE A 197 -1.63 -10.50 -5.98
N ILE A 198 -2.95 -10.54 -5.81
CA ILE A 198 -3.90 -9.74 -6.60
C ILE A 198 -4.50 -8.69 -5.66
N PRO A 199 -3.85 -7.51 -5.54
CA PRO A 199 -4.33 -6.47 -4.66
C PRO A 199 -5.53 -5.73 -5.25
N GLN A 200 -6.29 -5.08 -4.37
CA GLN A 200 -7.49 -4.34 -4.70
C GLN A 200 -7.35 -2.92 -4.16
N ASP A 201 -7.02 -2.01 -5.05
CA ASP A 201 -7.02 -0.57 -4.77
C ASP A 201 -8.48 -0.08 -4.71
N ASP A 202 -8.86 0.67 -3.68
CA ASP A 202 -10.22 1.20 -3.49
C ASP A 202 -11.31 0.15 -3.73
N SER A 203 -11.35 -0.89 -2.92
CA SER A 203 -12.36 -1.94 -3.01
C SER A 203 -13.65 -1.60 -2.26
N ALA A 204 -14.75 -2.23 -2.68
CA ALA A 204 -16.06 -2.10 -2.05
C ALA A 204 -16.82 -3.43 -2.13
N LYS A 205 -17.80 -3.59 -1.23
CA LYS A 205 -18.62 -4.81 -1.16
C LYS A 205 -19.36 -5.13 -2.46
N TYR A 206 -19.81 -4.12 -3.20
CA TYR A 206 -20.50 -4.23 -4.46
C TYR A 206 -19.87 -3.34 -5.51
N GLY A 207 -19.91 -3.73 -6.76
CA GLY A 207 -19.42 -2.94 -7.89
C GLY A 207 -18.63 -3.76 -8.90
N PHE A 208 -18.08 -3.09 -9.88
CA PHE A 208 -17.28 -3.74 -10.92
C PHE A 208 -16.07 -4.50 -10.34
N THR A 209 -15.35 -3.91 -9.39
CA THR A 209 -14.20 -4.56 -8.75
C THR A 209 -14.60 -5.85 -8.03
N ALA A 210 -15.75 -5.87 -7.34
CA ALA A 210 -16.25 -7.05 -6.67
C ALA A 210 -16.64 -8.15 -7.69
N MET A 211 -17.25 -7.78 -8.82
CA MET A 211 -17.59 -8.74 -9.89
C MET A 211 -16.33 -9.37 -10.53
N ASP A 212 -15.28 -8.57 -10.75
CA ASP A 212 -14.02 -9.08 -11.28
C ASP A 212 -13.32 -10.02 -10.28
N GLN A 213 -13.40 -9.70 -8.99
CA GLN A 213 -12.92 -10.60 -7.93
C GLN A 213 -13.62 -11.96 -7.95
N GLU A 214 -14.95 -11.99 -8.16
CA GLU A 214 -15.70 -13.25 -8.24
C GLU A 214 -15.15 -14.14 -9.34
N ILE A 215 -14.91 -13.59 -10.54
CA ILE A 215 -14.37 -14.30 -11.69
C ILE A 215 -12.97 -14.86 -11.39
N LEU A 216 -12.11 -14.05 -10.80
CA LEU A 216 -10.75 -14.47 -10.43
C LEU A 216 -10.76 -15.55 -9.35
N ARG A 217 -11.60 -15.40 -8.31
CA ARG A 217 -11.74 -16.42 -7.25
C ARG A 217 -12.23 -17.74 -7.79
N GLU A 218 -13.16 -17.73 -8.75
CA GLU A 218 -13.63 -18.95 -9.40
C GLU A 218 -12.50 -19.68 -10.11
N LYS A 219 -11.67 -18.97 -10.90
CA LYS A 219 -10.50 -19.56 -11.58
C LYS A 219 -9.46 -20.05 -10.58
N ILE A 220 -9.10 -19.25 -9.55
CA ILE A 220 -8.16 -19.64 -8.49
C ILE A 220 -8.61 -20.94 -7.82
N LYS A 221 -9.90 -21.05 -7.47
CA LYS A 221 -10.48 -22.25 -6.87
C LYS A 221 -10.48 -23.44 -7.82
N LYS A 222 -10.89 -23.24 -9.07
CA LYS A 222 -10.95 -24.28 -10.09
C LYS A 222 -9.59 -24.89 -10.41
N GLU A 223 -8.55 -24.06 -10.39
CA GLU A 223 -7.17 -24.44 -10.72
C GLU A 223 -6.34 -24.82 -9.49
N TRP A 224 -6.93 -24.83 -8.29
CA TRP A 224 -6.26 -25.16 -7.00
C TRP A 224 -5.04 -24.28 -6.70
N LEU A 225 -5.17 -22.95 -6.92
CA LEU A 225 -4.09 -21.98 -6.75
C LEU A 225 -4.12 -21.23 -5.40
N GLN A 226 -4.99 -21.63 -4.45
CA GLN A 226 -5.22 -20.89 -3.20
C GLN A 226 -3.96 -20.79 -2.30
N ASP A 227 -3.03 -21.70 -2.43
CA ASP A 227 -1.77 -21.70 -1.66
C ASP A 227 -0.70 -20.76 -2.25
N THR A 228 -0.86 -20.40 -3.54
CA THR A 228 0.12 -19.60 -4.30
C THR A 228 -0.42 -18.26 -4.78
N VAL A 229 -1.74 -18.04 -4.70
CA VAL A 229 -2.39 -16.79 -5.10
C VAL A 229 -3.24 -16.26 -3.95
N LEU A 230 -2.90 -15.07 -3.46
CA LEU A 230 -3.69 -14.35 -2.45
C LEU A 230 -4.34 -13.10 -3.06
N MET A 231 -5.58 -12.83 -2.68
CA MET A 231 -6.35 -11.68 -3.15
C MET A 231 -6.98 -10.94 -1.97
N TYR A 232 -6.58 -9.69 -1.76
CA TYR A 232 -7.00 -8.86 -0.63
C TYR A 232 -6.82 -7.36 -0.92
N PRO A 233 -7.45 -6.45 -0.14
CA PRO A 233 -7.27 -5.01 -0.28
C PRO A 233 -5.81 -4.59 -0.11
N GLY A 234 -5.40 -3.55 -0.82
CA GLY A 234 -4.05 -2.98 -0.81
C GLY A 234 -3.55 -2.69 -2.23
N ALA A 235 -2.43 -2.05 -2.34
CA ALA A 235 -1.72 -1.82 -3.59
C ALA A 235 -0.25 -1.41 -3.34
N ASP A 236 -0.04 -0.31 -2.62
CA ASP A 236 1.26 0.36 -2.52
C ASP A 236 2.26 -0.33 -1.58
N GLU A 237 1.79 -1.18 -0.68
CA GLU A 237 2.62 -1.93 0.29
C GLU A 237 3.07 -3.30 -0.24
N ILE A 238 2.52 -3.77 -1.35
CA ILE A 238 2.66 -5.16 -1.79
C ILE A 238 4.12 -5.54 -2.08
N ALA A 239 4.89 -4.64 -2.68
CA ALA A 239 6.31 -4.89 -2.92
C ALA A 239 7.08 -5.15 -1.62
N MET A 240 6.81 -4.38 -0.55
CA MET A 240 7.40 -4.60 0.78
C MET A 240 6.95 -5.92 1.39
N THR A 241 5.66 -6.24 1.29
CA THR A 241 5.10 -7.52 1.77
C THR A 241 5.76 -8.73 1.08
N LEU A 242 5.96 -8.64 -0.24
CA LEU A 242 6.66 -9.69 -1.00
C LEU A 242 8.15 -9.77 -0.66
N LEU A 243 8.83 -8.65 -0.42
CA LEU A 243 10.22 -8.65 0.05
C LEU A 243 10.35 -9.29 1.44
N ALA A 244 9.41 -9.03 2.35
CA ALA A 244 9.36 -9.72 3.65
C ALA A 244 9.20 -11.24 3.48
N ARG A 245 8.32 -11.69 2.55
CA ARG A 245 8.18 -13.09 2.19
C ARG A 245 9.48 -13.69 1.65
N VAL A 246 10.12 -12.99 0.70
CA VAL A 246 11.41 -13.42 0.12
C VAL A 246 12.45 -13.66 1.21
N ILE A 247 12.58 -12.76 2.18
CA ILE A 247 13.52 -12.90 3.29
C ILE A 247 13.18 -14.10 4.15
N ASN A 248 11.91 -14.29 4.49
CA ASN A 248 11.47 -15.46 5.27
C ASN A 248 11.80 -16.77 4.54
N GLU A 249 11.49 -16.87 3.25
CA GLU A 249 11.76 -18.07 2.45
C GLU A 249 13.28 -18.32 2.27
N MET A 250 14.08 -17.27 2.04
CA MET A 250 15.53 -17.39 1.94
C MET A 250 16.22 -17.86 3.22
N ASN A 251 15.59 -17.60 4.38
CA ASN A 251 16.08 -18.04 5.67
C ASN A 251 15.42 -19.33 6.18
N ASP A 252 14.55 -19.94 5.36
CA ASP A 252 13.75 -21.12 5.74
C ASP A 252 13.01 -20.90 7.08
N LYS A 253 12.40 -19.72 7.22
CA LYS A 253 11.65 -19.33 8.41
C LYS A 253 10.22 -18.94 8.06
N LYS A 254 9.33 -19.20 9.03
CA LYS A 254 7.92 -18.80 8.99
C LYS A 254 7.53 -18.16 10.33
N PRO A 255 7.86 -16.85 10.53
CA PRO A 255 7.61 -16.19 11.80
C PRO A 255 6.14 -16.25 12.22
N LYS A 256 5.91 -16.39 13.52
CA LYS A 256 4.57 -16.39 14.13
C LYS A 256 4.21 -14.98 14.56
N VAL A 257 3.09 -14.49 14.08
CA VAL A 257 2.57 -13.13 14.36
C VAL A 257 1.36 -13.23 15.28
N TYR A 258 1.43 -12.56 16.43
CA TYR A 258 0.30 -12.35 17.32
C TYR A 258 -0.31 -10.98 17.02
N ILE A 259 -1.66 -10.90 16.92
CA ILE A 259 -2.37 -9.65 16.65
C ILE A 259 -2.96 -9.11 17.95
N LYS A 260 -2.57 -7.90 18.34
CA LYS A 260 -3.16 -7.14 19.46
C LYS A 260 -4.01 -6.00 18.92
N TYR A 261 -5.24 -5.87 19.38
CA TYR A 261 -6.15 -4.79 18.98
C TYR A 261 -6.37 -3.79 20.12
N ALA A 262 -6.50 -2.50 19.78
CA ALA A 262 -6.87 -1.44 20.73
C ALA A 262 -8.37 -1.41 21.07
N SER A 263 -9.22 -2.04 20.23
CA SER A 263 -10.65 -2.23 20.45
C SER A 263 -11.04 -3.69 20.22
N ILE A 264 -11.93 -4.22 21.04
CA ILE A 264 -12.49 -5.58 20.85
C ILE A 264 -13.35 -5.70 19.60
N HIS A 265 -13.84 -4.60 19.06
CA HIS A 265 -14.65 -4.53 17.84
C HIS A 265 -13.79 -4.38 16.57
N ALA A 266 -12.54 -3.95 16.69
CA ALA A 266 -11.64 -3.70 15.56
C ALA A 266 -11.54 -4.86 14.55
N PRO A 267 -11.51 -6.15 14.94
CA PRO A 267 -11.48 -7.24 13.97
C PRO A 267 -12.66 -7.28 13.00
N TYR A 268 -13.79 -6.72 13.38
CA TYR A 268 -15.04 -6.74 12.59
C TYR A 268 -15.26 -5.44 11.80
N LEU A 269 -14.50 -4.39 12.08
CA LEU A 269 -14.53 -3.15 11.32
C LEU A 269 -14.21 -3.44 9.84
N ILE A 270 -15.01 -2.89 8.94
CA ILE A 270 -14.63 -2.79 7.52
C ILE A 270 -13.98 -1.42 7.34
N PRO A 271 -12.66 -1.36 7.08
CA PRO A 271 -11.97 -0.09 6.94
C PRO A 271 -12.49 0.74 5.75
N ALA A 272 -12.28 2.05 5.81
CA ALA A 272 -12.56 2.89 4.67
C ALA A 272 -11.78 2.41 3.43
N TYR A 273 -12.45 2.43 2.26
CA TYR A 273 -11.90 1.99 0.97
C TYR A 273 -11.63 0.48 0.83
N GLU A 274 -12.10 -0.36 1.78
CA GLU A 274 -11.92 -1.81 1.75
C GLU A 274 -13.26 -2.56 1.71
N ASP A 275 -13.23 -3.86 1.34
CA ASP A 275 -14.42 -4.67 1.08
C ASP A 275 -14.73 -5.71 2.17
N ARG A 276 -13.84 -5.87 3.14
CA ARG A 276 -13.92 -6.92 4.16
C ARG A 276 -13.48 -6.46 5.53
N SER A 277 -13.72 -7.29 6.55
CA SER A 277 -13.32 -7.00 7.92
C SER A 277 -11.80 -6.95 8.08
N LEU A 278 -11.34 -6.02 8.91
CA LEU A 278 -9.92 -5.80 9.25
C LEU A 278 -9.23 -7.09 9.72
N GLY A 279 -9.93 -7.92 10.51
CA GLY A 279 -9.39 -9.19 10.99
C GLY A 279 -9.07 -10.18 9.87
N GLU A 280 -9.88 -10.22 8.80
CA GLU A 280 -9.56 -11.07 7.64
C GLU A 280 -8.44 -10.47 6.79
N THR A 281 -8.44 -9.16 6.55
CA THR A 281 -7.34 -8.46 5.85
C THR A 281 -5.99 -8.72 6.51
N LEU A 282 -5.91 -8.62 7.86
CA LEU A 282 -4.69 -8.90 8.62
C LEU A 282 -4.15 -10.32 8.39
N LYS A 283 -5.02 -11.33 8.38
CA LYS A 283 -4.61 -12.71 8.12
C LYS A 283 -4.00 -12.87 6.73
N TYR A 284 -4.59 -12.22 5.70
CA TYR A 284 -4.04 -12.25 4.35
C TYR A 284 -2.66 -11.59 4.27
N HIS A 285 -2.46 -10.42 4.89
CA HIS A 285 -1.15 -9.76 4.93
C HIS A 285 -0.09 -10.62 5.62
N ILE A 286 -0.42 -11.22 6.77
CA ILE A 286 0.49 -12.09 7.51
C ILE A 286 0.90 -13.30 6.65
N LEU A 287 -0.05 -13.95 5.99
CA LEU A 287 0.22 -15.07 5.09
C LEU A 287 1.03 -14.62 3.86
N ALA A 288 0.71 -13.47 3.28
CA ALA A 288 1.40 -12.90 2.13
C ALA A 288 2.88 -12.59 2.43
N ALA A 289 3.17 -12.09 3.64
CA ALA A 289 4.53 -11.86 4.11
C ALA A 289 5.31 -13.16 4.44
N GLY A 290 4.74 -14.35 4.20
CA GLY A 290 5.38 -15.63 4.52
C GLY A 290 5.38 -15.97 6.01
N CYS A 291 4.49 -15.37 6.79
CA CYS A 291 4.32 -15.57 8.21
C CYS A 291 3.14 -16.51 8.54
N SER A 292 2.92 -16.79 9.81
CA SER A 292 1.75 -17.50 10.31
C SER A 292 1.13 -16.76 11.49
N VAL A 293 -0.20 -16.87 11.64
CA VAL A 293 -0.90 -16.30 12.80
C VAL A 293 -0.76 -17.22 14.01
N THR A 294 -0.62 -16.64 15.20
CA THR A 294 -0.69 -17.34 16.48
C THR A 294 -1.63 -16.62 17.44
N ASP A 295 -2.38 -17.40 18.24
CA ASP A 295 -3.27 -16.86 19.28
C ASP A 295 -2.54 -16.73 20.65
N CYS A 296 -1.26 -17.06 20.72
CA CYS A 296 -0.49 -17.07 21.94
C CYS A 296 0.70 -16.09 21.84
N VAL A 297 0.67 -15.07 22.67
CA VAL A 297 1.70 -14.01 22.73
C VAL A 297 3.09 -14.57 23.06
N SER A 298 3.17 -15.56 23.95
CA SER A 298 4.46 -16.16 24.31
C SER A 298 5.14 -16.87 23.14
N ASN A 299 4.35 -17.39 22.20
CA ASN A 299 4.83 -18.12 21.02
C ASN A 299 5.09 -17.18 19.83
N ALA A 300 4.77 -15.90 19.95
CA ALA A 300 4.95 -14.94 18.87
C ALA A 300 6.42 -14.55 18.71
N ASP A 301 6.88 -14.55 17.47
CA ASP A 301 8.14 -13.93 17.06
C ASP A 301 7.96 -12.42 16.86
N LEU A 302 6.80 -12.01 16.35
CA LEU A 302 6.39 -10.62 16.13
C LEU A 302 4.99 -10.37 16.68
N ILE A 303 4.81 -9.26 17.37
CA ILE A 303 3.51 -8.74 17.77
C ILE A 303 3.12 -7.63 16.79
N LEU A 304 2.00 -7.77 16.10
CA LEU A 304 1.40 -6.75 15.26
C LEU A 304 0.26 -6.09 16.04
N ALA A 305 0.54 -4.92 16.57
CA ALA A 305 -0.40 -4.14 17.37
C ALA A 305 -1.20 -3.19 16.46
N ILE A 306 -2.52 -3.34 16.44
CA ILE A 306 -3.43 -2.62 15.55
C ILE A 306 -4.27 -1.62 16.33
N SER A 307 -4.02 -0.32 16.10
CA SER A 307 -4.88 0.74 16.58
C SER A 307 -5.99 0.98 15.55
N ALA A 308 -7.21 0.64 15.88
CA ALA A 308 -8.36 0.89 15.02
C ALA A 308 -9.58 1.27 15.86
N PRO A 309 -10.54 2.06 15.30
CA PRO A 309 -11.79 2.37 15.98
C PRO A 309 -12.70 1.14 16.05
N ALA A 310 -13.83 1.28 16.72
CA ALA A 310 -14.75 0.16 16.93
C ALA A 310 -15.61 -0.18 15.72
N TYR A 311 -16.22 0.80 15.07
CA TYR A 311 -17.28 0.59 14.07
C TYR A 311 -17.08 1.36 12.76
N GLU A 312 -16.62 2.61 12.84
CA GLU A 312 -16.46 3.48 11.68
C GLU A 312 -15.11 4.15 11.71
N MET A 313 -14.44 4.20 10.57
CA MET A 313 -13.15 4.84 10.39
C MET A 313 -13.36 6.24 9.80
N ALA A 314 -12.83 7.25 10.51
CA ALA A 314 -12.78 8.62 10.03
C ALA A 314 -11.49 8.88 9.23
N GLU A 315 -11.45 10.03 8.54
CA GLU A 315 -10.25 10.52 7.88
C GLU A 315 -9.32 11.22 8.88
N ALA A 316 -8.01 11.10 8.70
CA ALA A 316 -7.03 11.69 9.60
C ALA A 316 -7.14 13.22 9.73
N TRP A 317 -7.55 13.90 8.67
CA TRP A 317 -7.77 15.35 8.66
C TRP A 317 -8.98 15.82 9.51
N GLN A 318 -9.83 14.89 9.95
CA GLN A 318 -10.98 15.18 10.81
C GLN A 318 -10.61 15.23 12.31
N GLN A 319 -9.38 14.88 12.66
CA GLN A 319 -8.94 14.90 14.07
C GLN A 319 -8.97 16.29 14.67
N PRO A 320 -9.33 16.42 15.96
CA PRO A 320 -9.71 15.33 16.89
C PRO A 320 -11.16 14.86 16.70
N VAL A 321 -11.40 13.55 16.78
CA VAL A 321 -12.73 12.93 16.71
C VAL A 321 -13.16 12.49 18.09
N ASN A 322 -14.10 13.24 18.70
CA ASN A 322 -14.58 13.03 20.07
C ASN A 322 -15.95 12.32 20.09
N ASN A 323 -15.99 11.06 19.72
CA ASN A 323 -17.19 10.23 19.83
C ASN A 323 -16.88 8.90 20.55
N SER A 324 -17.94 8.11 20.88
CA SER A 324 -17.77 6.84 21.59
C SER A 324 -16.89 5.85 20.85
N ASN A 325 -16.93 5.86 19.53
CA ASN A 325 -16.16 4.97 18.64
C ASN A 325 -14.64 5.06 18.88
N TYR A 326 -14.13 6.26 19.16
CA TYR A 326 -12.72 6.53 19.43
C TYR A 326 -12.38 6.63 20.91
N GLY A 327 -13.26 7.25 21.72
CA GLY A 327 -12.96 7.59 23.10
C GLY A 327 -13.48 6.61 24.15
N VAL A 328 -14.42 5.72 23.81
CA VAL A 328 -15.03 4.77 24.76
C VAL A 328 -14.76 3.32 24.35
N GLU A 329 -15.00 2.99 23.08
CA GLU A 329 -14.91 1.61 22.57
C GLU A 329 -13.49 1.22 22.17
N ARG A 330 -12.53 2.11 22.31
CA ARG A 330 -11.09 1.90 22.09
C ARG A 330 -10.34 2.24 23.37
N ASN A 331 -9.46 1.35 23.83
CA ASN A 331 -8.68 1.55 25.05
C ASN A 331 -7.19 1.71 24.75
N LEU A 332 -6.77 2.94 24.42
CA LEU A 332 -5.36 3.25 24.13
C LEU A 332 -4.44 3.07 25.33
N ILE A 333 -4.94 3.27 26.55
CA ILE A 333 -4.11 3.14 27.77
C ILE A 333 -3.70 1.68 27.97
N GLU A 334 -4.65 0.73 27.87
CA GLU A 334 -4.36 -0.71 27.95
C GLU A 334 -3.46 -1.14 26.77
N PHE A 335 -3.78 -0.66 25.56
CA PHE A 335 -3.05 -0.96 24.36
C PHE A 335 -1.56 -0.57 24.45
N ILE A 336 -1.27 0.65 24.90
CA ILE A 336 0.10 1.14 25.06
C ILE A 336 0.81 0.46 26.22
N SER A 337 0.12 0.19 27.34
CA SER A 337 0.69 -0.56 28.46
C SER A 337 1.14 -1.95 28.02
N PHE A 338 0.32 -2.65 27.25
CA PHE A 338 0.67 -3.93 26.67
C PHE A 338 1.92 -3.84 25.76
N ILE A 339 1.96 -2.86 24.86
CA ILE A 339 3.12 -2.65 23.98
C ILE A 339 4.39 -2.37 24.79
N GLU A 340 4.32 -1.49 25.79
CA GLU A 340 5.44 -1.15 26.66
C GLU A 340 6.00 -2.38 27.39
N ASP A 341 5.10 -3.20 27.92
CA ASP A 341 5.47 -4.42 28.66
C ASP A 341 6.12 -5.45 27.73
N GLU A 342 5.56 -5.68 26.53
CA GLU A 342 6.10 -6.65 25.58
C GLU A 342 7.45 -6.21 24.98
N VAL A 343 7.63 -4.91 24.72
CA VAL A 343 8.93 -4.37 24.31
C VAL A 343 9.98 -4.52 25.43
N LYS A 344 9.61 -4.25 26.70
CA LYS A 344 10.49 -4.49 27.85
C LYS A 344 10.85 -5.98 28.02
N ASN A 345 9.94 -6.88 27.66
CA ASN A 345 10.17 -8.31 27.64
C ASN A 345 11.03 -8.78 26.44
N GLY A 346 11.50 -7.87 25.62
CA GLY A 346 12.35 -8.15 24.44
C GLY A 346 11.59 -8.68 23.22
N LYS A 347 10.28 -8.53 23.16
CA LYS A 347 9.47 -8.89 21.98
C LYS A 347 9.58 -7.80 20.91
N ALA A 348 9.63 -8.22 19.65
CA ALA A 348 9.45 -7.33 18.51
C ALA A 348 7.98 -6.93 18.41
N VAL A 349 7.69 -5.62 18.47
CA VAL A 349 6.33 -5.08 18.37
C VAL A 349 6.27 -4.07 17.22
N ALA A 350 5.47 -4.35 16.20
CA ALA A 350 5.15 -3.41 15.12
C ALA A 350 3.73 -2.86 15.31
N ILE A 351 3.52 -1.59 15.03
CA ILE A 351 2.21 -0.93 15.14
C ILE A 351 1.67 -0.61 13.75
N GLY A 352 0.50 -1.15 13.43
CA GLY A 352 -0.37 -0.65 12.36
C GLY A 352 -1.35 0.37 12.95
N ASP A 353 -1.12 1.64 12.66
CA ASP A 353 -2.00 2.72 13.09
C ASP A 353 -3.16 2.87 12.11
N ASN A 354 -4.18 2.04 12.31
CA ASN A 354 -5.38 1.95 11.50
C ASN A 354 -6.57 2.71 12.11
N ALA A 355 -6.29 3.68 12.97
CA ALA A 355 -7.38 4.43 13.61
C ALA A 355 -8.09 5.37 12.63
N PHE A 356 -7.35 5.93 11.68
CA PHE A 356 -7.85 6.83 10.65
C PHE A 356 -7.40 6.37 9.26
N ALA A 357 -8.17 6.72 8.25
CA ALA A 357 -7.71 6.63 6.88
C ALA A 357 -6.81 7.85 6.55
N ASN A 358 -5.81 7.64 5.70
CA ASN A 358 -4.96 8.69 5.14
C ASN A 358 -4.13 9.48 6.17
N GLY A 359 -3.71 8.87 7.27
CA GLY A 359 -2.81 9.48 8.26
C GLY A 359 -2.95 8.87 9.66
N SER A 360 -1.95 9.11 10.49
CA SER A 360 -1.83 8.55 11.84
C SER A 360 -2.81 9.15 12.85
N ASP A 361 -3.03 8.39 13.92
CA ASP A 361 -3.68 8.85 15.15
C ASP A 361 -2.72 9.68 16.00
N LEU A 362 -2.98 10.98 16.07
CA LEU A 362 -2.14 11.91 16.80
C LEU A 362 -2.12 11.63 18.31
N GLU A 363 -3.21 11.07 18.88
CA GLU A 363 -3.26 10.69 20.30
C GLU A 363 -2.35 9.49 20.58
N LEU A 364 -2.36 8.48 19.71
CA LEU A 364 -1.46 7.33 19.80
C LEU A 364 0.00 7.77 19.73
N VAL A 365 0.34 8.63 18.75
CA VAL A 365 1.72 9.13 18.58
C VAL A 365 2.17 9.95 19.79
N ASP A 366 1.32 10.83 20.33
CA ASP A 366 1.61 11.62 21.54
C ASP A 366 1.86 10.72 22.77
N LEU A 367 1.07 9.67 22.94
CA LEU A 367 1.25 8.71 24.05
C LEU A 367 2.54 7.89 23.88
N LEU A 368 2.86 7.43 22.68
CA LEU A 368 4.13 6.74 22.37
C LEU A 368 5.33 7.67 22.62
N ASN A 369 5.24 8.94 22.16
CA ASN A 369 6.27 9.94 22.39
C ASN A 369 6.49 10.22 23.89
N LYS A 370 5.40 10.37 24.65
CA LYS A 370 5.46 10.59 26.12
C LYS A 370 6.13 9.42 26.85
N LYS A 371 6.00 8.21 26.33
CA LYS A 371 6.58 6.98 26.89
C LYS A 371 7.99 6.68 26.37
N ASP A 372 8.54 7.53 25.51
CA ASP A 372 9.85 7.30 24.85
C ASP A 372 9.88 5.96 24.09
N MET A 373 8.80 5.65 23.37
CA MET A 373 8.61 4.38 22.66
C MET A 373 8.87 4.47 21.15
N LEU A 374 8.92 5.68 20.56
CA LEU A 374 8.93 5.87 19.10
C LEU A 374 10.04 5.10 18.39
N LEU A 375 11.26 5.05 18.94
CA LEU A 375 12.39 4.31 18.35
C LEU A 375 12.60 2.91 18.93
N LYS A 376 11.67 2.39 19.77
CA LYS A 376 11.77 1.06 20.37
C LYS A 376 10.87 0.02 19.69
N LEU A 377 10.10 0.46 18.70
CA LEU A 377 9.19 -0.40 17.96
C LEU A 377 9.91 -1.14 16.83
N ALA A 378 9.49 -2.35 16.55
CA ALA A 378 9.97 -3.13 15.41
C ALA A 378 9.39 -2.66 14.05
N GLY A 379 8.37 -1.80 14.07
CA GLY A 379 7.76 -1.20 12.90
C GLY A 379 6.64 -0.24 13.28
N TYR A 380 6.38 0.73 12.41
CA TYR A 380 5.26 1.65 12.52
C TYR A 380 4.82 2.13 11.14
N ALA A 381 3.52 2.23 10.95
CA ALA A 381 2.92 2.93 9.81
C ALA A 381 1.50 3.40 10.17
N GLY A 382 1.05 4.51 9.54
CA GLY A 382 -0.28 5.08 9.68
C GLY A 382 -0.63 5.98 8.51
N TRP A 383 -0.67 5.43 7.29
CA TRP A 383 -0.86 6.19 6.06
C TRP A 383 -1.81 5.49 5.09
N ASN A 384 -2.41 6.25 4.16
CA ASN A 384 -3.28 5.75 3.08
C ASN A 384 -4.41 4.84 3.61
N THR A 385 -4.70 3.71 2.97
CA THR A 385 -5.69 2.74 3.44
C THR A 385 -5.15 1.84 4.55
N SER A 386 -6.04 1.13 5.25
CA SER A 386 -5.64 0.20 6.31
C SER A 386 -4.67 -0.87 5.82
N SER A 387 -4.87 -1.41 4.63
CA SER A 387 -3.97 -2.42 4.06
C SER A 387 -2.56 -1.89 3.80
N ASN A 388 -2.43 -0.66 3.26
CA ASN A 388 -1.13 -0.02 3.06
C ASN A 388 -0.37 0.16 4.38
N THR A 389 -1.08 0.60 5.42
CA THR A 389 -0.56 0.69 6.80
C THR A 389 -0.10 -0.67 7.33
N ILE A 390 -0.96 -1.70 7.25
CA ILE A 390 -0.67 -3.04 7.76
C ILE A 390 0.55 -3.65 7.07
N GLY A 391 0.57 -3.64 5.74
CA GLY A 391 1.66 -4.25 4.98
C GLY A 391 3.00 -3.56 5.24
N THR A 392 3.01 -2.23 5.37
CA THR A 392 4.21 -1.45 5.69
C THR A 392 4.74 -1.78 7.08
N ALA A 393 3.90 -1.72 8.12
CA ALA A 393 4.30 -2.00 9.51
C ALA A 393 4.74 -3.47 9.69
N LEU A 394 4.00 -4.41 9.10
CA LEU A 394 4.32 -5.84 9.14
C LEU A 394 5.66 -6.12 8.46
N SER A 395 5.90 -5.58 7.28
CA SER A 395 7.12 -5.80 6.51
C SER A 395 8.35 -5.27 7.24
N GLN A 396 8.25 -4.08 7.84
CA GLN A 396 9.30 -3.53 8.71
C GLN A 396 9.53 -4.43 9.92
N GLY A 397 8.46 -4.89 10.58
CA GLY A 397 8.52 -5.80 11.72
C GLY A 397 9.18 -7.14 11.39
N VAL A 398 8.88 -7.72 10.21
CA VAL A 398 9.54 -8.94 9.74
C VAL A 398 11.02 -8.71 9.53
N LEU A 399 11.42 -7.62 8.87
CA LEU A 399 12.83 -7.31 8.66
C LEU A 399 13.57 -7.11 10.00
N TYR A 400 12.92 -6.46 10.98
CA TYR A 400 13.47 -6.27 12.32
C TYR A 400 13.87 -7.60 13.01
N LEU A 401 13.14 -8.70 12.75
CA LEU A 401 13.50 -10.03 13.29
C LEU A 401 14.86 -10.55 12.80
N TYR A 402 15.36 -10.05 11.69
CA TYR A 402 16.64 -10.46 11.09
C TYR A 402 17.75 -9.44 11.33
N ARG A 403 17.45 -8.15 11.28
CA ARG A 403 18.44 -7.06 11.32
C ARG A 403 18.44 -6.27 12.63
N GLY A 404 17.41 -6.45 13.47
CA GLY A 404 17.28 -5.72 14.73
C GLY A 404 17.18 -4.21 14.53
N ASP A 405 17.70 -3.48 15.50
CA ASP A 405 17.65 -2.03 15.62
C ASP A 405 18.77 -1.32 14.81
N CYS A 406 18.82 -1.56 13.48
CA CYS A 406 19.79 -0.93 12.59
C CYS A 406 19.41 0.51 12.21
N MET A 407 20.34 1.26 11.60
CA MET A 407 20.10 2.67 11.25
C MET A 407 19.04 2.84 10.19
N GLU A 408 18.96 1.96 9.18
CA GLU A 408 17.94 1.99 8.15
C GLU A 408 16.54 1.81 8.75
N HIS A 409 16.42 0.92 9.74
CA HIS A 409 15.19 0.74 10.49
C HIS A 409 14.78 2.02 11.25
N LYS A 410 15.74 2.66 11.97
CA LYS A 410 15.46 3.92 12.69
C LYS A 410 15.12 5.07 11.78
N ASN A 411 15.84 5.22 10.66
CA ASN A 411 15.53 6.23 9.66
C ASN A 411 14.10 6.04 9.11
N PHE A 412 13.73 4.81 8.81
CA PHE A 412 12.39 4.51 8.31
C PHE A 412 11.30 4.80 9.36
N LEU A 413 11.51 4.47 10.64
CA LEU A 413 10.59 4.86 11.72
C LEU A 413 10.41 6.38 11.81
N VAL A 414 11.52 7.13 11.78
CA VAL A 414 11.49 8.60 11.81
C VAL A 414 10.71 9.15 10.63
N GLU A 415 10.98 8.65 9.42
CA GLU A 415 10.26 9.06 8.21
C GLU A 415 8.74 8.77 8.33
N ARG A 416 8.35 7.60 8.88
CA ARG A 416 6.94 7.27 9.07
C ARG A 416 6.25 8.21 10.06
N TYR A 417 6.88 8.57 11.17
CA TYR A 417 6.26 9.53 12.11
C TYR A 417 6.13 10.93 11.50
N ILE A 418 7.13 11.37 10.73
CA ILE A 418 7.09 12.69 10.08
C ILE A 418 6.04 12.72 8.97
N GLU A 419 6.01 11.70 8.12
CA GLU A 419 5.07 11.66 7.01
C GLU A 419 3.65 11.32 7.48
N ASP A 420 3.47 10.20 8.18
CA ASP A 420 2.15 9.66 8.49
C ASP A 420 1.42 10.52 9.54
N ALA A 421 2.12 10.96 10.59
CA ALA A 421 1.54 11.83 11.62
C ALA A 421 1.72 13.32 11.32
N GLY A 422 2.91 13.74 10.90
CA GLY A 422 3.18 15.14 10.64
C GLY A 422 2.50 15.63 9.36
N TYR A 423 2.85 15.04 8.23
CA TYR A 423 2.31 15.48 6.94
C TYR A 423 0.85 15.07 6.75
N CYS A 424 0.57 13.79 6.76
CA CYS A 424 -0.76 13.27 6.40
C CYS A 424 -1.87 13.72 7.34
N ALA A 425 -1.62 13.77 8.65
CA ALA A 425 -2.66 14.13 9.61
C ALA A 425 -2.74 15.65 9.91
N VAL A 426 -1.66 16.42 9.68
CA VAL A 426 -1.61 17.83 10.08
C VAL A 426 -1.25 18.78 8.94
N VAL A 427 -0.03 18.68 8.42
CA VAL A 427 0.56 19.68 7.53
C VAL A 427 -0.17 19.75 6.18
N ARG A 428 -0.54 18.60 5.63
CA ARG A 428 -1.28 18.51 4.36
C ARG A 428 -2.58 19.32 4.38
N LYS A 429 -3.38 19.12 5.43
CA LYS A 429 -4.63 19.88 5.60
C LYS A 429 -4.36 21.37 5.78
N TYR A 430 -3.40 21.72 6.63
CA TYR A 430 -3.08 23.11 6.90
C TYR A 430 -2.67 23.87 5.62
N ILE A 431 -1.78 23.31 4.82
CA ILE A 431 -1.35 23.90 3.55
C ILE A 431 -2.52 23.98 2.58
N THR A 432 -3.31 22.91 2.46
CA THR A 432 -4.45 22.86 1.52
C THR A 432 -5.46 23.95 1.82
N ASP A 433 -5.85 24.09 3.08
CA ASP A 433 -6.95 24.99 3.47
C ASP A 433 -6.52 26.44 3.57
N ASN A 434 -5.24 26.74 3.83
CA ASN A 434 -4.81 28.08 4.17
C ASN A 434 -3.86 28.72 3.16
N LEU A 435 -3.16 27.94 2.34
CA LEU A 435 -2.05 28.47 1.56
C LEU A 435 -2.21 28.30 0.04
N LEU A 436 -2.77 27.16 -0.43
CA LEU A 436 -2.79 26.84 -1.86
C LEU A 436 -3.56 27.85 -2.71
N GLU A 437 -4.73 28.28 -2.25
CA GLU A 437 -5.56 29.24 -3.01
C GLU A 437 -4.81 30.54 -3.28
N ASN A 438 -4.09 31.07 -2.29
CA ASN A 438 -3.30 32.29 -2.40
C ASN A 438 -2.11 32.15 -3.37
N LEU A 439 -1.66 30.90 -3.63
CA LEU A 439 -0.60 30.59 -4.57
C LEU A 439 -1.12 30.26 -5.98
N GLY A 440 -2.43 30.30 -6.20
CA GLY A 440 -3.06 29.87 -7.46
C GLY A 440 -2.87 28.37 -7.73
N MET A 441 -2.83 27.57 -6.66
CA MET A 441 -2.61 26.11 -6.66
C MET A 441 -3.82 25.42 -6.05
N ASN A 442 -3.88 24.08 -6.17
CA ASN A 442 -4.90 23.25 -5.54
C ASN A 442 -4.32 21.90 -5.12
N TYR A 443 -5.13 21.09 -4.47
CA TYR A 443 -4.73 19.79 -3.94
C TYR A 443 -4.08 18.85 -4.98
N PHE A 444 -4.56 18.87 -6.22
CA PHE A 444 -4.12 18.00 -7.31
C PHE A 444 -3.01 18.60 -8.18
N ASP A 445 -2.70 19.90 -8.02
CA ASP A 445 -1.67 20.60 -8.80
C ASP A 445 -0.98 21.70 -7.99
N VAL A 446 0.22 21.39 -7.50
CA VAL A 446 1.13 22.34 -6.84
C VAL A 446 2.26 22.83 -7.76
N LYS A 447 2.10 22.64 -9.07
CA LYS A 447 2.97 23.07 -10.19
C LYS A 447 4.34 22.39 -10.22
N VAL A 448 5.11 22.43 -9.14
CA VAL A 448 6.49 21.97 -9.09
C VAL A 448 6.69 21.06 -7.87
N SER A 449 7.33 19.91 -8.09
CA SER A 449 7.58 18.94 -7.03
C SER A 449 8.52 19.46 -5.93
N ASP A 450 9.55 20.22 -6.33
CA ASP A 450 10.52 20.87 -5.43
C ASP A 450 10.33 22.39 -5.51
N GLY A 451 9.20 22.89 -5.00
CA GLY A 451 8.80 24.28 -5.13
C GLY A 451 8.49 24.94 -3.78
N VAL A 452 7.63 25.98 -3.83
CA VAL A 452 7.24 26.75 -2.64
C VAL A 452 6.47 25.86 -1.65
N VAL A 453 5.61 24.96 -2.14
CA VAL A 453 4.80 24.08 -1.28
C VAL A 453 5.69 23.05 -0.55
N SER A 454 6.70 22.49 -1.22
CA SER A 454 7.63 21.56 -0.57
C SER A 454 8.42 22.23 0.56
N LYS A 455 8.88 23.48 0.36
CA LYS A 455 9.58 24.26 1.39
C LYS A 455 8.69 24.61 2.58
N MET A 456 7.44 25.01 2.32
CA MET A 456 6.46 25.24 3.39
C MET A 456 6.17 23.96 4.18
N ALA A 457 6.05 22.82 3.49
CA ALA A 457 5.86 21.54 4.15
C ALA A 457 7.07 21.17 5.01
N GLU A 458 8.30 21.38 4.52
CA GLU A 458 9.54 21.13 5.27
C GLU A 458 9.63 21.99 6.55
N GLU A 459 9.32 23.29 6.46
CA GLU A 459 9.29 24.19 7.62
C GLU A 459 8.27 23.74 8.68
N LEU A 460 7.05 23.43 8.27
CA LEU A 460 5.98 22.98 9.18
C LEU A 460 6.27 21.60 9.77
N LEU A 461 6.90 20.70 9.01
CA LEU A 461 7.32 19.38 9.51
C LEU A 461 8.47 19.49 10.52
N ASN A 462 9.41 20.41 10.34
CA ASN A 462 10.43 20.71 11.36
C ASN A 462 9.81 21.23 12.64
N GLU A 463 8.80 22.12 12.57
CA GLU A 463 8.04 22.57 13.72
C GLU A 463 7.28 21.42 14.41
N PHE A 464 6.64 20.54 13.64
CA PHE A 464 5.96 19.35 14.15
C PHE A 464 6.91 18.42 14.91
N VAL A 465 8.10 18.15 14.38
CA VAL A 465 9.13 17.34 15.04
C VAL A 465 9.53 17.97 16.37
N LEU A 466 9.84 19.28 16.40
CA LEU A 466 10.25 19.98 17.60
C LEU A 466 9.18 20.07 18.69
N THR A 467 7.92 20.15 18.30
CA THR A 467 6.82 20.38 19.24
C THR A 467 6.09 19.11 19.65
N ARG A 468 6.04 18.09 18.77
CA ARG A 468 5.24 16.90 18.99
C ARG A 468 6.04 15.60 19.10
N LEU A 469 7.14 15.45 18.36
CA LEU A 469 8.02 14.28 18.46
C LEU A 469 9.22 14.52 19.40
N THR A 470 8.95 15.12 20.55
CA THR A 470 9.97 15.68 21.46
C THR A 470 10.99 14.66 21.97
N SER A 471 10.61 13.38 22.10
CA SER A 471 11.52 12.32 22.54
C SER A 471 12.62 12.02 21.52
N ILE A 472 12.35 12.26 20.23
CA ILE A 472 13.28 11.98 19.13
C ILE A 472 13.78 13.24 18.42
N ALA A 473 13.21 14.41 18.70
CA ALA A 473 13.49 15.67 18.00
C ALA A 473 15.00 15.99 17.88
N LYS A 474 15.77 15.77 18.93
CA LYS A 474 17.22 16.04 18.94
C LYS A 474 18.05 15.10 18.05
N TYR A 475 17.44 13.97 17.63
CA TYR A 475 18.07 12.98 16.76
C TYR A 475 17.54 13.03 15.34
N THR A 476 16.49 13.79 15.08
CA THR A 476 15.80 13.85 13.80
C THR A 476 16.34 15.00 12.95
N HIS A 477 16.67 14.69 11.70
CA HIS A 477 17.11 15.67 10.71
C HIS A 477 16.36 15.45 9.40
N ILE A 478 15.52 16.41 9.01
CA ILE A 478 14.84 16.43 7.69
C ILE A 478 15.82 17.03 6.69
N LYS A 479 16.17 16.28 5.65
CA LYS A 479 17.09 16.72 4.59
C LYS A 479 16.36 17.35 3.43
N SER A 480 15.23 16.79 3.03
CA SER A 480 14.42 17.31 1.93
C SER A 480 12.99 16.79 1.96
N VAL A 481 12.09 17.61 1.45
CA VAL A 481 10.70 17.30 1.18
C VAL A 481 10.39 17.63 -0.27
N LYS A 482 9.73 16.74 -1.01
CA LYS A 482 9.24 16.99 -2.37
C LYS A 482 7.79 16.52 -2.49
N MET A 483 7.10 17.01 -3.53
CA MET A 483 5.71 16.71 -3.81
C MET A 483 5.61 15.75 -5.02
N PRO A 484 5.55 14.42 -4.80
CA PRO A 484 5.37 13.45 -5.86
C PRO A 484 4.12 13.79 -6.70
N TRP A 485 4.17 13.54 -8.00
CA TRP A 485 3.10 13.86 -8.94
C TRP A 485 2.59 15.30 -8.90
N ARG A 486 3.36 16.19 -8.24
CA ARG A 486 3.02 17.62 -8.08
C ARG A 486 1.67 17.83 -7.41
N ARG A 487 1.32 16.99 -6.39
CA ARG A 487 0.05 17.03 -5.65
C ARG A 487 0.28 16.97 -4.14
N MET A 488 -0.81 17.15 -3.38
CA MET A 488 -0.76 17.18 -1.91
C MET A 488 -0.94 15.82 -1.24
N PHE A 489 -1.19 14.73 -1.97
CA PHE A 489 -1.59 13.45 -1.36
C PHE A 489 -0.50 12.84 -0.47
N GLU A 490 0.74 12.82 -0.93
CA GLU A 490 1.91 12.25 -0.27
C GLU A 490 3.13 13.18 -0.41
N ILE A 491 4.21 12.90 0.31
CA ILE A 491 5.50 13.56 0.15
C ILE A 491 6.61 12.54 -0.16
N GLN A 492 7.64 12.98 -0.85
CA GLN A 492 8.93 12.30 -0.85
C GLN A 492 9.79 12.93 0.24
N LEU A 493 9.96 12.18 1.33
CA LEU A 493 10.71 12.59 2.50
C LEU A 493 12.07 11.90 2.53
N ASP A 494 13.12 12.67 2.81
CA ASP A 494 14.43 12.14 3.20
C ASP A 494 14.78 12.72 4.58
N ALA A 495 14.84 11.83 5.57
CA ALA A 495 15.16 12.19 6.94
C ALA A 495 16.03 11.13 7.62
N ASP A 496 16.92 11.56 8.49
CA ASP A 496 17.83 10.69 9.24
C ASP A 496 17.54 10.71 10.73
N CYS A 497 17.83 9.59 11.36
CA CYS A 497 18.00 9.44 12.79
C CYS A 497 19.49 9.54 13.13
N LEU A 498 19.93 10.65 13.76
CA LEU A 498 21.33 10.94 14.10
C LEU A 498 21.79 10.25 15.41
N LEU A 499 21.16 9.16 15.81
CA LEU A 499 21.67 8.35 16.94
C LEU A 499 22.97 7.69 16.52
N SER A 500 24.10 8.03 17.17
CA SER A 500 25.32 7.24 17.05
C SER A 500 25.07 5.82 17.58
N ASN A 501 25.42 4.81 16.82
CA ASN A 501 25.50 3.44 17.34
C ASN A 501 26.42 3.44 18.56
N GLN A 502 25.87 3.25 19.77
CA GLN A 502 26.65 3.00 20.98
C GLN A 502 27.09 1.55 21.04
#